data_f0e2a27b4d589e40cd129a8abd29c732
#
_entry.id   f0e2a27b4d589e40cd129a8abd29c732
#
_cell.length_a   1.000
_cell.length_b   1.000
_cell.length_c   1.000
_cell.angle_alpha   90.00
_cell.angle_beta   90.00
_cell.angle_gamma   90.00
#
_symmetry.space_group_name_H-M   'P 1'
#
loop_
_entity.id
_entity.type
_entity.pdbx_description
1 polymer ?
#
loop_
_entity_poly.entity_id
_entity_poly.type
_entity_poly.pdbx_seq_one_letter_code
_entity_poly.pdbx_strand_id
1 'polypeptide(L)'
;MYKIEQTEIGFKLTFSGTVTKKELEPWFQESKNALIKCKKPFGVIVDMRNLELMPPDVQAEIVKGQMLYRNSGLQRSAIILRDPAVTIQLMRLAKKSGIYNYERFIDASSDAQWEKHAEEWAGFGIDPPGVSRPLF
;
A
#
# COMPACT_ATOMS: atom_id res chain seq x y z
N MET A 1 13.92 -1.91 3.76
CA MET A 1 14.05 -0.45 3.47
C MET A 1 12.68 0.12 3.12
N TYR A 2 12.40 1.31 3.60
CA TYR A 2 11.17 2.01 3.24
C TYR A 2 11.47 3.42 2.73
N LYS A 3 10.51 3.99 1.98
CA LYS A 3 10.59 5.35 1.47
C LYS A 3 9.18 5.95 1.43
N ILE A 4 9.06 7.22 1.81
CA ILE A 4 7.82 7.99 1.73
C ILE A 4 8.06 9.17 0.81
N GLU A 5 7.24 9.31 -0.23
CA GLU A 5 7.30 10.42 -1.18
C GLU A 5 5.92 11.07 -1.29
N GLN A 6 5.87 12.38 -1.29
CA GLN A 6 4.63 13.10 -1.58
C GLN A 6 4.45 13.18 -3.08
N THR A 7 3.20 13.02 -3.54
CA THR A 7 2.83 13.09 -4.96
C THR A 7 1.59 13.97 -5.12
N GLU A 8 1.21 14.26 -6.34
CA GLU A 8 0.00 15.06 -6.61
C GLU A 8 -1.27 14.40 -6.07
N ILE A 9 -1.34 13.06 -6.09
CA ILE A 9 -2.51 12.33 -5.60
C ILE A 9 -2.47 12.05 -4.10
N GLY A 10 -1.31 12.20 -3.47
CA GLY A 10 -1.10 11.93 -2.06
C GLY A 10 0.30 11.44 -1.75
N PHE A 11 0.52 10.13 -1.73
CA PHE A 11 1.80 9.54 -1.37
C PHE A 11 2.18 8.37 -2.26
N LYS A 12 3.49 8.17 -2.38
CA LYS A 12 4.06 6.91 -2.86
C LYS A 12 4.92 6.33 -1.74
N LEU A 13 4.61 5.10 -1.35
CA LEU A 13 5.37 4.35 -0.37
C LEU A 13 6.15 3.26 -1.09
N THR A 14 7.39 3.02 -0.68
CA THR A 14 8.19 1.92 -1.20
C THR A 14 8.69 1.09 -0.03
N PHE A 15 8.50 -0.23 -0.12
CA PHE A 15 9.05 -1.18 0.84
C PHE A 15 9.82 -2.24 0.06
N SER A 16 11.05 -2.52 0.47
CA SER A 16 11.89 -3.49 -0.23
C SER A 16 12.78 -4.28 0.73
N GLY A 17 13.13 -5.48 0.31
CA GLY A 17 13.99 -6.38 1.06
C GLY A 17 13.34 -6.91 2.33
N THR A 18 14.17 -7.28 3.28
CA THR A 18 13.74 -7.72 4.60
C THR A 18 13.46 -6.48 5.46
N VAL A 19 12.20 -6.27 5.80
CA VAL A 19 11.78 -5.14 6.65
C VAL A 19 11.68 -5.63 8.10
N THR A 20 12.14 -4.82 9.04
CA THR A 20 12.10 -5.14 10.48
C THR A 20 11.08 -4.26 11.20
N LYS A 21 10.60 -4.74 12.36
CA LYS A 21 9.73 -3.96 13.22
C LYS A 21 10.38 -2.64 13.62
N LYS A 22 11.66 -2.67 13.98
CA LYS A 22 12.43 -1.49 14.37
C LYS A 22 12.48 -0.44 13.25
N GLU A 23 12.56 -0.89 12.00
CA GLU A 23 12.55 -0.02 10.83
C GLU A 23 11.17 0.60 10.60
N LEU A 24 10.10 -0.14 10.86
CA LEU A 24 8.73 0.34 10.64
C LEU A 24 8.25 1.33 11.71
N GLU A 25 8.85 1.35 12.89
CA GLU A 25 8.50 2.32 13.92
C GLU A 25 8.69 3.78 13.43
N PRO A 26 9.85 4.18 12.89
CA PRO A 26 9.99 5.51 12.33
C PRO A 26 9.10 5.73 11.10
N TRP A 27 8.87 4.72 10.27
CA TRP A 27 7.94 4.84 9.15
C TRP A 27 6.53 5.22 9.62
N PHE A 28 6.05 4.58 10.68
CA PHE A 28 4.74 4.88 11.26
C PHE A 28 4.67 6.33 11.75
N GLN A 29 5.71 6.78 12.45
CA GLN A 29 5.75 8.13 13.00
C GLN A 29 5.86 9.19 11.89
N GLU A 30 6.69 8.97 10.89
CA GLU A 30 6.81 9.86 9.73
C GLU A 30 5.50 9.92 8.95
N SER A 31 4.83 8.78 8.77
CA SER A 31 3.52 8.72 8.13
C SER A 31 2.49 9.52 8.89
N LYS A 32 2.44 9.37 10.21
CA LYS A 32 1.52 10.09 11.07
C LYS A 32 1.69 11.60 10.92
N ASN A 33 2.92 12.07 10.92
CA ASN A 33 3.23 13.50 10.76
C ASN A 33 2.83 14.01 9.36
N ALA A 34 3.11 13.25 8.32
CA ALA A 34 2.76 13.62 6.94
C ALA A 34 1.25 13.64 6.73
N LEU A 35 0.53 12.69 7.31
CA LEU A 35 -0.92 12.58 7.15
C LEU A 35 -1.69 13.70 7.84
N ILE A 36 -1.17 14.26 8.92
CA ILE A 36 -1.77 15.43 9.57
C ILE A 36 -1.79 16.62 8.62
N LYS A 37 -0.75 16.78 7.81
CA LYS A 37 -0.55 17.95 6.94
C LYS A 37 -1.11 17.76 5.52
N CYS A 38 -1.43 16.55 5.12
CA CYS A 38 -1.80 16.28 3.74
C CYS A 38 -3.21 16.76 3.41
N LYS A 39 -3.42 17.01 2.12
CA LYS A 39 -4.74 17.32 1.57
C LYS A 39 -5.58 16.04 1.53
N LYS A 40 -6.85 16.14 1.90
CA LYS A 40 -7.77 15.01 1.96
C LYS A 40 -8.97 15.23 1.02
N PRO A 41 -9.52 14.18 0.43
CA PRO A 41 -9.05 12.80 0.43
C PRO A 41 -7.77 12.64 -0.40
N PHE A 42 -7.02 11.55 -0.17
CA PHE A 42 -5.78 11.29 -0.89
C PHE A 42 -5.70 9.85 -1.39
N GLY A 43 -4.86 9.63 -2.38
CA GLY A 43 -4.53 8.31 -2.89
C GLY A 43 -3.11 7.90 -2.51
N VAL A 44 -2.85 6.61 -2.51
CA VAL A 44 -1.52 6.07 -2.21
C VAL A 44 -1.14 5.00 -3.23
N ILE A 45 0.09 5.05 -3.68
CA ILE A 45 0.70 3.97 -4.46
C ILE A 45 1.75 3.33 -3.58
N VAL A 46 1.67 2.02 -3.39
CA VAL A 46 2.60 1.28 -2.54
C VAL A 46 3.40 0.31 -3.41
N ASP A 47 4.67 0.60 -3.59
CA ASP A 47 5.57 -0.25 -4.37
C ASP A 47 6.21 -1.29 -3.46
N MET A 48 5.75 -2.52 -3.57
CA MET A 48 6.25 -3.67 -2.82
C MET A 48 6.79 -4.76 -3.74
N ARG A 49 7.24 -4.38 -4.95
CA ARG A 49 7.76 -5.34 -5.92
C ARG A 49 8.93 -6.15 -5.42
N ASN A 50 9.73 -5.59 -4.53
CA ASN A 50 10.95 -6.21 -4.02
C ASN A 50 10.87 -6.52 -2.52
N LEU A 51 9.66 -6.54 -1.95
CA LEU A 51 9.45 -6.87 -0.55
C LEU A 51 9.52 -8.39 -0.36
N GLU A 52 10.22 -8.82 0.70
CA GLU A 52 10.28 -10.20 1.13
C GLU A 52 9.17 -10.53 2.13
N LEU A 53 8.94 -11.82 2.37
CA LEU A 53 7.96 -12.29 3.35
C LEU A 53 8.23 -11.66 4.71
N MET A 54 7.15 -11.32 5.42
CA MET A 54 7.23 -10.61 6.69
C MET A 54 6.94 -11.55 7.86
N PRO A 55 7.75 -11.49 8.93
CA PRO A 55 7.45 -12.21 10.16
C PRO A 55 6.27 -11.59 10.91
N PRO A 56 5.67 -12.31 11.89
CA PRO A 56 4.46 -11.84 12.59
C PRO A 56 4.56 -10.46 13.21
N ASP A 57 5.69 -10.09 13.80
CA ASP A 57 5.86 -8.77 14.42
C ASP A 57 5.83 -7.64 13.39
N VAL A 58 6.40 -7.88 12.21
CA VAL A 58 6.36 -6.92 11.09
C VAL A 58 4.94 -6.84 10.53
N GLN A 59 4.26 -7.98 10.39
CA GLN A 59 2.86 -8.00 9.93
C GLN A 59 1.97 -7.15 10.81
N ALA A 60 2.15 -7.23 12.14
CA ALA A 60 1.37 -6.42 13.09
C ALA A 60 1.60 -4.92 12.89
N GLU A 61 2.83 -4.51 12.61
CA GLU A 61 3.15 -3.10 12.33
C GLU A 61 2.54 -2.63 11.02
N ILE A 62 2.52 -3.49 9.99
CA ILE A 62 1.86 -3.16 8.72
C ILE A 62 0.37 -2.92 8.92
N VAL A 63 -0.30 -3.76 9.71
CA VAL A 63 -1.72 -3.57 10.03
C VAL A 63 -1.97 -2.23 10.71
N LYS A 64 -1.13 -1.84 11.66
CA LYS A 64 -1.23 -0.52 12.31
C LYS A 64 -1.11 0.62 11.29
N GLY A 65 -0.15 0.50 10.38
CA GLY A 65 0.04 1.49 9.32
C GLY A 65 -1.16 1.57 8.37
N GLN A 66 -1.69 0.43 7.95
CA GLN A 66 -2.88 0.38 7.11
C GLN A 66 -4.08 1.07 7.79
N MET A 67 -4.27 0.82 9.09
CA MET A 67 -5.34 1.47 9.86
C MET A 67 -5.12 2.97 9.96
N LEU A 68 -3.88 3.40 10.15
CA LEU A 68 -3.53 4.83 10.19
C LEU A 68 -3.91 5.53 8.88
N TYR A 69 -3.51 4.99 7.75
CA TYR A 69 -3.81 5.58 6.44
C TYR A 69 -5.32 5.59 6.17
N ARG A 70 -5.98 4.46 6.43
CA ARG A 70 -7.43 4.35 6.26
C ARG A 70 -8.19 5.40 7.08
N ASN A 71 -7.79 5.61 8.32
CA ASN A 71 -8.48 6.52 9.23
C ASN A 71 -8.07 7.99 9.02
N SER A 72 -7.09 8.26 8.16
CA SER A 72 -6.58 9.61 7.92
C SER A 72 -7.08 10.24 6.62
N GLY A 73 -8.05 9.63 5.95
CA GLY A 73 -8.64 10.20 4.74
C GLY A 73 -8.23 9.54 3.44
N LEU A 74 -7.70 8.32 3.50
CA LEU A 74 -7.38 7.52 2.31
C LEU A 74 -8.63 7.29 1.48
N GLN A 75 -8.54 7.57 0.18
CA GLN A 75 -9.62 7.29 -0.78
C GLN A 75 -9.37 5.99 -1.53
N ARG A 76 -8.16 5.79 -2.04
CA ARG A 76 -7.78 4.60 -2.81
C ARG A 76 -6.29 4.32 -2.65
N SER A 77 -5.93 3.03 -2.72
CA SER A 77 -4.54 2.59 -2.64
C SER A 77 -4.28 1.54 -3.72
N ALA A 78 -3.16 1.69 -4.44
CA ALA A 78 -2.69 0.70 -5.40
C ALA A 78 -1.44 0.03 -4.83
N ILE A 79 -1.46 -1.30 -4.75
CA ILE A 79 -0.36 -2.10 -4.23
C ILE A 79 0.31 -2.83 -5.38
N ILE A 80 1.59 -2.58 -5.60
CA ILE A 80 2.35 -3.19 -6.69
C ILE A 80 3.22 -4.31 -6.15
N LEU A 81 3.09 -5.49 -6.72
CA LEU A 81 3.76 -6.70 -6.23
C LEU A 81 4.32 -7.53 -7.39
N ARG A 82 5.17 -8.49 -7.05
CA ARG A 82 5.68 -9.51 -7.98
C ARG A 82 5.59 -10.90 -7.38
N ASP A 83 5.78 -11.02 -6.07
CA ASP A 83 5.83 -12.31 -5.38
C ASP A 83 4.43 -12.72 -4.94
N PRO A 84 3.91 -13.87 -5.44
CA PRO A 84 2.57 -14.34 -5.06
C PRO A 84 2.41 -14.60 -3.56
N ALA A 85 3.46 -15.07 -2.88
CA ALA A 85 3.39 -15.34 -1.44
C ALA A 85 3.27 -14.05 -0.63
N VAL A 86 4.02 -13.02 -1.01
CA VAL A 86 3.91 -11.69 -0.39
C VAL A 86 2.54 -11.09 -0.66
N THR A 87 2.01 -11.25 -1.88
CA THR A 87 0.68 -10.79 -2.25
C THR A 87 -0.40 -11.39 -1.34
N ILE A 88 -0.34 -12.70 -1.10
CA ILE A 88 -1.28 -13.39 -0.20
C ILE A 88 -1.18 -12.83 1.22
N GLN A 89 0.04 -12.62 1.71
CA GLN A 89 0.27 -12.02 3.03
C GLN A 89 -0.41 -10.65 3.13
N LEU A 90 -0.16 -9.78 2.16
CA LEU A 90 -0.70 -8.42 2.18
C LEU A 90 -2.21 -8.36 2.04
N MET A 91 -2.80 -9.23 1.21
CA MET A 91 -4.26 -9.32 1.10
C MET A 91 -4.90 -9.72 2.42
N ARG A 92 -4.29 -10.68 3.14
CA ARG A 92 -4.77 -11.10 4.45
C ARG A 92 -4.69 -9.95 5.46
N LEU A 93 -3.58 -9.23 5.49
CA LEU A 93 -3.41 -8.10 6.40
C LEU A 93 -4.37 -6.95 6.05
N ALA A 94 -4.61 -6.71 4.78
CA ALA A 94 -5.55 -5.69 4.33
C ALA A 94 -6.99 -6.00 4.78
N LYS A 95 -7.38 -7.25 4.73
CA LYS A 95 -8.70 -7.69 5.24
C LYS A 95 -8.79 -7.48 6.74
N LYS A 96 -7.71 -7.79 7.47
CA LYS A 96 -7.66 -7.62 8.92
C LYS A 96 -7.77 -6.16 9.35
N SER A 97 -7.11 -5.25 8.64
CA SER A 97 -7.11 -3.82 8.94
C SER A 97 -8.36 -3.09 8.43
N GLY A 98 -9.11 -3.70 7.52
CA GLY A 98 -10.27 -3.08 6.89
C GLY A 98 -9.96 -2.20 5.69
N ILE A 99 -8.71 -2.16 5.25
CA ILE A 99 -8.31 -1.34 4.09
C ILE A 99 -8.56 -2.03 2.74
N TYR A 100 -8.88 -3.32 2.76
CA TYR A 100 -8.94 -4.18 1.56
C TYR A 100 -9.83 -3.60 0.46
N ASN A 101 -11.00 -3.07 0.79
CA ASN A 101 -11.94 -2.55 -0.21
C ASN A 101 -11.45 -1.28 -0.90
N TYR A 102 -10.49 -0.58 -0.31
CA TYR A 102 -9.89 0.62 -0.89
C TYR A 102 -8.70 0.29 -1.78
N GLU A 103 -8.24 -0.96 -1.78
CA GLU A 103 -7.01 -1.37 -2.43
C GLU A 103 -7.23 -2.17 -3.70
N ARG A 104 -6.31 -2.02 -4.64
CA ARG A 104 -6.18 -2.91 -5.81
C ARG A 104 -4.75 -3.42 -5.85
N PHE A 105 -4.61 -4.73 -6.04
CA PHE A 105 -3.31 -5.41 -6.07
C PHE A 105 -2.93 -5.65 -7.52
N ILE A 106 -1.81 -5.07 -7.95
CA ILE A 106 -1.34 -5.12 -9.33
C ILE A 106 -0.07 -5.97 -9.40
N ASP A 107 -0.10 -7.00 -10.23
CA ASP A 107 1.05 -7.89 -10.45
C ASP A 107 1.96 -7.30 -11.53
N ALA A 108 3.08 -6.71 -11.12
CA ALA A 108 4.03 -6.10 -12.04
C ALA A 108 4.78 -7.12 -12.91
N SER A 109 4.73 -8.42 -12.57
CA SER A 109 5.36 -9.46 -13.40
C SER A 109 4.52 -9.79 -14.63
N SER A 110 3.21 -9.52 -14.60
CA SER A 110 2.29 -9.78 -15.72
C SER A 110 1.72 -8.53 -16.36
N ASP A 111 1.78 -7.38 -15.70
CA ASP A 111 1.25 -6.11 -16.20
C ASP A 111 2.41 -5.15 -16.53
N ALA A 112 2.73 -5.04 -17.81
CA ALA A 112 3.80 -4.14 -18.28
C ALA A 112 3.47 -2.65 -18.04
N GLN A 113 2.19 -2.31 -17.86
CA GLN A 113 1.71 -0.96 -17.61
C GLN A 113 1.30 -0.73 -16.15
N TRP A 114 1.90 -1.46 -15.23
CA TRP A 114 1.53 -1.42 -13.81
C TRP A 114 1.57 -0.01 -13.22
N GLU A 115 2.53 0.80 -13.65
CA GLU A 115 2.68 2.17 -13.14
C GLU A 115 1.50 3.05 -13.53
N LYS A 116 1.11 3.00 -14.81
CA LYS A 116 -0.05 3.71 -15.33
C LYS A 116 -1.33 3.25 -14.63
N HIS A 117 -1.51 1.95 -14.50
CA HIS A 117 -2.71 1.39 -13.86
C HIS A 117 -2.79 1.74 -12.39
N ALA A 118 -1.64 1.80 -11.69
CA ALA A 118 -1.58 2.23 -10.30
C ALA A 118 -2.02 3.69 -10.15
N GLU A 119 -1.52 4.57 -11.00
CA GLU A 119 -1.89 5.99 -11.00
C GLU A 119 -3.37 6.19 -11.33
N GLU A 120 -3.89 5.46 -12.29
CA GLU A 120 -5.30 5.52 -12.69
C GLU A 120 -6.22 5.08 -11.56
N TRP A 121 -5.87 4.02 -10.84
CA TRP A 121 -6.69 3.61 -9.70
C TRP A 121 -6.56 4.56 -8.52
N ALA A 122 -5.34 4.81 -8.05
CA ALA A 122 -5.12 5.63 -6.86
C ALA A 122 -5.59 7.07 -7.05
N GLY A 123 -5.39 7.62 -8.24
CA GLY A 123 -5.72 9.02 -8.53
C GLY A 123 -7.15 9.24 -9.02
N PHE A 124 -7.71 8.32 -9.80
CA PHE A 124 -8.95 8.55 -10.54
C PHE A 124 -10.02 7.49 -10.36
N GLY A 125 -9.74 6.41 -9.63
CA GLY A 125 -10.71 5.35 -9.39
C GLY A 125 -11.01 4.47 -10.60
N ILE A 126 -10.08 4.40 -11.55
CA ILE A 126 -10.19 3.52 -12.71
C ILE A 126 -9.60 2.16 -12.34
N ASP A 127 -10.41 1.13 -12.34
CA ASP A 127 -9.98 -0.23 -11.99
C ASP A 127 -8.91 -0.73 -12.95
N PRO A 128 -7.81 -1.32 -12.42
CA PRO A 128 -6.81 -1.95 -13.27
C PRO A 128 -7.39 -3.13 -14.04
N PRO A 129 -6.99 -3.34 -15.32
CA PRO A 129 -7.49 -4.48 -16.09
C PRO A 129 -7.00 -5.80 -15.47
N GLY A 130 -7.87 -6.82 -15.47
CA GLY A 130 -7.55 -8.15 -14.98
C GLY A 130 -7.45 -8.28 -13.46
N VAL A 131 -7.68 -7.23 -12.71
CA VAL A 131 -7.67 -7.27 -11.25
C VAL A 131 -9.09 -7.50 -10.74
N SER A 132 -9.25 -8.52 -9.87
CA SER A 132 -10.53 -8.81 -9.25
C SER A 132 -10.90 -7.70 -8.26
N ARG A 133 -12.16 -7.26 -8.33
CA ARG A 133 -12.68 -6.31 -7.36
C ARG A 133 -12.88 -7.00 -6.01
N PRO A 134 -12.59 -6.32 -4.89
CA PRO A 134 -12.96 -6.87 -3.59
C PRO A 134 -14.48 -7.04 -3.52
N LEU A 135 -14.89 -8.18 -3.02
CA LEU A 135 -16.29 -8.39 -2.63
C LEU A 135 -16.41 -7.90 -1.20
N PHE A 136 -17.18 -6.86 -1.02
CA PHE A 136 -17.34 -6.21 0.28
C PHE A 136 -17.52 -7.16 1.43
#